data_860d76c871450a1aa9b757b095fad4f3
#
_entry.id   860d76c871450a1aa9b757b095fad4f3
#
_cell.length_a   1.000
_cell.length_b   1.000
_cell.length_c   1.000
_cell.angle_alpha   90.00
_cell.angle_beta   90.00
_cell.angle_gamma   90.00
#
_symmetry.space_group_name_H-M   'P 1'
#
loop_
_entity.id
_entity.type
_entity.pdbx_description
1 polymer ?
#
loop_
_entity_poly.entity_id
_entity_poly.type
_entity_poly.pdbx_seq_one_letter_code
_entity_poly.pdbx_strand_id
1 'polypeptide(L)'
;MTSRVLPLALVFFLSAAEAFPFGGEVVGVLEGSTIEVMRLGKAQRIHLHGLDCPEKDQPYGDEVKPALSALVFAMEVTVEPRGKDKSGRILAEVLLADGTNVNQTLVKEGRCWWSRKFAPNNAELERLELEAREAKVGLWEDPEPIPPWEFRKAKRRRSPSTTNH
;
A
#
# COMPACT_ATOMS: atom_id res chain seq x y z
N MET A 1 -10.87 26.00 -57.22
CA MET A 1 -11.57 25.87 -55.92
C MET A 1 -10.98 24.64 -55.21
N THR A 2 -9.99 24.84 -54.36
CA THR A 2 -9.30 23.75 -53.64
C THR A 2 -9.77 23.81 -52.18
N SER A 3 -10.64 22.86 -51.81
CA SER A 3 -11.15 22.70 -50.45
C SER A 3 -10.07 22.08 -49.56
N ARG A 4 -9.53 22.85 -48.62
CA ARG A 4 -8.62 22.35 -47.57
C ARG A 4 -9.47 21.73 -46.46
N VAL A 5 -9.43 20.42 -46.32
CA VAL A 5 -9.97 19.69 -45.22
C VAL A 5 -8.94 19.74 -44.09
N LEU A 6 -9.27 20.46 -43.00
CA LEU A 6 -8.46 20.55 -41.79
C LEU A 6 -8.66 19.25 -40.97
N PRO A 7 -7.62 18.49 -40.61
CA PRO A 7 -7.82 17.31 -39.74
C PRO A 7 -8.15 17.76 -38.33
N LEU A 8 -9.30 17.33 -37.82
CA LEU A 8 -9.73 17.49 -36.44
C LEU A 8 -8.85 16.60 -35.57
N ALA A 9 -7.85 17.18 -34.92
CA ALA A 9 -7.02 16.48 -33.94
C ALA A 9 -7.89 16.18 -32.69
N LEU A 10 -8.26 14.92 -32.54
CA LEU A 10 -8.92 14.40 -31.35
C LEU A 10 -7.89 14.33 -30.21
N VAL A 11 -7.86 15.36 -29.38
CA VAL A 11 -7.03 15.40 -28.18
C VAL A 11 -7.66 14.45 -27.14
N PHE A 12 -7.08 13.28 -26.98
CA PHE A 12 -7.40 12.40 -25.84
C PHE A 12 -6.88 13.07 -24.55
N PHE A 13 -7.80 13.69 -23.80
CA PHE A 13 -7.53 14.02 -22.43
C PHE A 13 -7.42 12.73 -21.62
N LEU A 14 -6.19 12.22 -21.50
CA LEU A 14 -5.89 11.16 -20.55
C LEU A 14 -6.17 11.71 -19.15
N SER A 15 -7.16 11.13 -18.48
CA SER A 15 -7.64 11.58 -17.18
C SER A 15 -6.50 11.54 -16.16
N ALA A 16 -5.94 12.70 -15.85
CA ALA A 16 -4.94 12.88 -14.79
C ALA A 16 -5.58 12.87 -13.38
N ALA A 17 -6.83 12.42 -13.25
CA ALA A 17 -7.61 12.48 -12.01
C ALA A 17 -7.03 11.65 -10.85
N GLU A 18 -6.02 10.83 -11.10
CA GLU A 18 -5.41 9.96 -10.08
C GLU A 18 -4.06 10.46 -9.56
N ALA A 19 -3.58 11.58 -10.09
CA ALA A 19 -2.30 12.18 -9.68
C ALA A 19 -2.45 13.14 -8.48
N PHE A 20 -3.70 13.50 -8.11
CA PHE A 20 -3.98 14.48 -7.07
C PHE A 20 -4.53 13.81 -5.80
N PRO A 21 -4.21 14.35 -4.61
CA PRO A 21 -4.81 13.91 -3.36
C PRO A 21 -6.35 13.96 -3.42
N PHE A 22 -7.00 13.01 -2.76
CA PHE A 22 -8.46 12.98 -2.65
C PHE A 22 -8.89 12.41 -1.30
N GLY A 23 -10.05 12.85 -0.83
CA GLY A 23 -10.70 12.35 0.38
C GLY A 23 -11.70 11.23 0.09
N GLY A 24 -11.99 10.43 1.11
CA GLY A 24 -13.06 9.44 1.10
C GLY A 24 -13.07 8.55 2.33
N GLU A 25 -14.22 7.89 2.54
CA GLU A 25 -14.40 6.94 3.63
C GLU A 25 -13.76 5.60 3.30
N VAL A 26 -13.08 4.99 4.27
CA VAL A 26 -12.57 3.62 4.17
C VAL A 26 -13.72 2.63 4.36
N VAL A 27 -14.12 1.98 3.28
CA VAL A 27 -15.24 1.02 3.25
C VAL A 27 -14.81 -0.43 3.30
N GLY A 28 -13.51 -0.70 3.23
CA GLY A 28 -12.96 -2.06 3.32
C GLY A 28 -11.48 -2.09 3.66
N VAL A 29 -11.08 -3.13 4.38
CA VAL A 29 -9.68 -3.51 4.59
C VAL A 29 -9.50 -4.91 4.04
N LEU A 30 -8.76 -5.03 2.93
CA LEU A 30 -8.64 -6.29 2.19
C LEU A 30 -7.48 -7.14 2.71
N GLU A 31 -6.33 -6.51 2.91
CA GLU A 31 -5.07 -7.12 3.35
C GLU A 31 -4.37 -6.20 4.34
N GLY A 32 -3.24 -6.62 4.90
CA GLY A 32 -2.46 -5.83 5.85
C GLY A 32 -1.93 -4.49 5.32
N SER A 33 -1.94 -4.28 4.01
CA SER A 33 -1.49 -3.05 3.35
C SER A 33 -2.41 -2.58 2.23
N THR A 34 -3.65 -3.09 2.17
CA THR A 34 -4.61 -2.75 1.10
C THR A 34 -5.97 -2.43 1.67
N ILE A 35 -6.46 -1.23 1.38
CA ILE A 35 -7.78 -0.73 1.79
C ILE A 35 -8.64 -0.37 0.57
N GLU A 36 -9.94 -0.24 0.77
CA GLU A 36 -10.87 0.35 -0.20
C GLU A 36 -11.38 1.68 0.34
N VAL A 37 -11.23 2.73 -0.46
CA VAL A 37 -11.67 4.09 -0.14
C VAL A 37 -12.75 4.49 -1.12
N MET A 38 -13.87 4.98 -0.63
CA MET A 38 -14.99 5.45 -1.46
C MET A 38 -14.64 6.79 -2.09
N ARG A 39 -14.70 6.88 -3.42
CA ARG A 39 -14.48 8.10 -4.19
C ARG A 39 -15.52 8.21 -5.27
N LEU A 40 -16.29 9.31 -5.26
CA LEU A 40 -17.35 9.58 -6.26
C LEU A 40 -18.29 8.37 -6.48
N GLY A 41 -18.73 7.73 -5.39
CA GLY A 41 -19.62 6.58 -5.42
C GLY A 41 -19.00 5.25 -5.85
N LYS A 42 -17.65 5.18 -5.96
CA LYS A 42 -16.92 4.01 -6.40
C LYS A 42 -15.77 3.67 -5.44
N ALA A 43 -15.71 2.43 -4.99
CA ALA A 43 -14.60 1.96 -4.16
C ALA A 43 -13.29 1.91 -4.98
N GLN A 44 -12.25 2.58 -4.48
CA GLN A 44 -10.90 2.57 -5.05
C GLN A 44 -10.00 1.72 -4.18
N ARG A 45 -9.25 0.78 -4.80
CA ARG A 45 -8.25 -0.01 -4.08
C ARG A 45 -6.97 0.77 -3.92
N ILE A 46 -6.59 0.99 -2.67
CA ILE A 46 -5.39 1.71 -2.27
C ILE A 46 -4.43 0.73 -1.63
N HIS A 47 -3.23 0.64 -2.17
CA HIS A 47 -2.13 -0.09 -1.55
C HIS A 47 -1.19 0.90 -0.87
N LEU A 48 -0.94 0.69 0.43
CA LEU A 48 -0.11 1.58 1.24
C LEU A 48 1.33 1.56 0.74
N HIS A 49 1.79 2.71 0.21
CA HIS A 49 3.10 2.84 -0.41
C HIS A 49 4.23 2.78 0.62
N GLY A 50 5.35 2.17 0.23
CA GLY A 50 6.56 2.15 1.04
C GLY A 50 6.60 1.08 2.13
N LEU A 51 5.57 0.25 2.26
CA LEU A 51 5.49 -0.84 3.21
C LEU A 51 5.54 -2.21 2.53
N ASP A 52 5.95 -3.21 3.30
CA ASP A 52 5.72 -4.63 3.00
C ASP A 52 5.30 -5.33 4.30
N CYS A 53 4.06 -5.75 4.36
CA CYS A 53 3.49 -6.32 5.58
C CYS A 53 3.53 -7.85 5.53
N PRO A 54 3.62 -8.54 6.69
CA PRO A 54 3.55 -9.99 6.75
C PRO A 54 2.35 -10.56 6.00
N GLU A 55 2.57 -11.65 5.27
CA GLU A 55 1.51 -12.41 4.62
C GLU A 55 0.61 -13.05 5.68
N LYS A 56 -0.66 -13.33 5.34
CA LYS A 56 -1.63 -13.89 6.28
C LYS A 56 -1.15 -15.17 6.97
N ASP A 57 -0.43 -16.02 6.24
CA ASP A 57 0.10 -17.31 6.70
C ASP A 57 1.55 -17.23 7.24
N GLN A 58 2.06 -16.02 7.44
CA GLN A 58 3.36 -15.71 8.02
C GLN A 58 3.20 -15.36 9.52
N PRO A 59 4.21 -15.60 10.36
CA PRO A 59 4.20 -15.07 11.72
C PRO A 59 3.84 -13.57 11.74
N TYR A 60 3.00 -13.15 12.69
CA TYR A 60 2.39 -11.81 12.81
C TYR A 60 1.43 -11.40 11.66
N GLY A 61 1.24 -12.23 10.63
CA GLY A 61 0.38 -11.91 9.48
C GLY A 61 -1.09 -11.73 9.85
N ASP A 62 -1.59 -12.53 10.80
CA ASP A 62 -2.99 -12.44 11.27
C ASP A 62 -3.28 -11.17 12.08
N GLU A 63 -2.26 -10.48 12.58
CA GLU A 63 -2.42 -9.28 13.41
C GLU A 63 -2.50 -7.98 12.59
N VAL A 64 -1.90 -7.95 11.39
CA VAL A 64 -1.74 -6.70 10.62
C VAL A 64 -3.09 -6.18 10.10
N LYS A 65 -3.92 -7.05 9.53
CA LYS A 65 -5.22 -6.66 9.00
C LYS A 65 -6.16 -6.13 10.09
N PRO A 66 -6.32 -6.78 11.25
CA PRO A 66 -7.09 -6.21 12.37
C PRO A 66 -6.54 -4.88 12.87
N ALA A 67 -5.21 -4.73 12.98
CA ALA A 67 -4.58 -3.48 13.40
C ALA A 67 -4.87 -2.34 12.40
N LEU A 68 -4.70 -2.58 11.11
CA LEU A 68 -5.06 -1.61 10.07
C LEU A 68 -6.56 -1.29 10.10
N SER A 69 -7.42 -2.30 10.27
CA SER A 69 -8.87 -2.09 10.35
C SER A 69 -9.25 -1.22 11.55
N ALA A 70 -8.69 -1.47 12.71
CA ALA A 70 -8.93 -0.64 13.91
C ALA A 70 -8.49 0.81 13.71
N LEU A 71 -7.46 1.04 12.88
CA LEU A 71 -6.93 2.37 12.61
C LEU A 71 -7.77 3.18 11.62
N VAL A 72 -8.33 2.53 10.58
CA VAL A 72 -8.89 3.26 9.42
C VAL A 72 -10.33 2.89 9.06
N PHE A 73 -10.89 1.75 9.50
CA PHE A 73 -12.21 1.31 9.03
C PHE A 73 -13.32 2.29 9.40
N ALA A 74 -14.17 2.65 8.44
CA ALA A 74 -15.23 3.66 8.54
C ALA A 74 -14.73 5.08 8.88
N MET A 75 -13.42 5.34 8.66
CA MET A 75 -12.84 6.68 8.85
C MET A 75 -12.75 7.42 7.52
N GLU A 76 -12.94 8.75 7.58
CA GLU A 76 -12.59 9.65 6.47
C GLU A 76 -11.07 9.80 6.43
N VAL A 77 -10.50 9.58 5.25
CA VAL A 77 -9.05 9.66 5.03
C VAL A 77 -8.74 10.56 3.84
N THR A 78 -7.52 11.10 3.83
CA THR A 78 -6.91 11.70 2.64
C THR A 78 -5.95 10.70 2.02
N VAL A 79 -6.14 10.39 0.76
CA VAL A 79 -5.26 9.55 -0.05
C VAL A 79 -4.32 10.43 -0.84
N GLU A 80 -3.02 10.26 -0.68
CA GLU A 80 -1.96 10.94 -1.43
C GLU A 80 -1.30 9.96 -2.42
N PRO A 81 -1.70 9.96 -3.69
CA PRO A 81 -1.17 9.01 -4.67
C PRO A 81 0.34 9.18 -4.92
N ARG A 82 1.04 8.05 -5.04
CA ARG A 82 2.45 7.96 -5.42
C ARG A 82 2.65 7.20 -6.73
N GLY A 83 1.58 6.71 -7.34
CA GLY A 83 1.61 5.96 -8.59
C GLY A 83 0.61 4.81 -8.59
N LYS A 84 0.82 3.86 -9.50
CA LYS A 84 0.05 2.60 -9.58
C LYS A 84 0.99 1.40 -9.63
N ASP A 85 0.53 0.29 -9.09
CA ASP A 85 1.21 -0.98 -9.26
C ASP A 85 0.81 -1.68 -10.58
N LYS A 86 1.43 -2.83 -10.83
CA LYS A 86 1.17 -3.63 -12.04
C LYS A 86 -0.26 -4.16 -12.14
N SER A 87 -0.98 -4.19 -11.01
CA SER A 87 -2.39 -4.63 -10.93
C SER A 87 -3.37 -3.47 -11.05
N GLY A 88 -2.88 -2.24 -11.25
CA GLY A 88 -3.69 -1.02 -11.35
C GLY A 88 -4.17 -0.47 -10.01
N ARG A 89 -3.72 -1.01 -8.86
CA ARG A 89 -4.03 -0.45 -7.53
C ARG A 89 -3.28 0.88 -7.36
N ILE A 90 -3.92 1.85 -6.74
CA ILE A 90 -3.28 3.12 -6.42
C ILE A 90 -2.30 2.89 -5.27
N LEU A 91 -1.03 3.20 -5.51
CA LEU A 91 -0.01 3.28 -4.46
C LEU A 91 -0.12 4.63 -3.80
N ALA A 92 -0.30 4.70 -2.48
CA ALA A 92 -0.51 5.97 -1.79
C ALA A 92 0.00 5.98 -0.35
N GLU A 93 0.24 7.19 0.15
CA GLU A 93 0.20 7.47 1.57
C GLU A 93 -1.25 7.82 1.95
N VAL A 94 -1.65 7.43 3.16
CA VAL A 94 -3.00 7.64 3.68
C VAL A 94 -2.90 8.40 4.98
N LEU A 95 -3.65 9.49 5.08
CA LEU A 95 -3.69 10.36 6.26
C LEU A 95 -5.08 10.33 6.89
N LEU A 96 -5.14 10.22 8.21
CA LEU A 96 -6.34 10.44 8.99
C LEU A 96 -6.65 11.94 9.07
N ALA A 97 -7.86 12.29 9.52
CA ALA A 97 -8.30 13.69 9.65
C ALA A 97 -7.44 14.53 10.60
N ASP A 98 -6.78 13.92 11.58
CA ASP A 98 -5.85 14.57 12.52
C ASP A 98 -4.42 14.71 11.96
N GLY A 99 -4.18 14.27 10.71
CA GLY A 99 -2.87 14.29 10.06
C GLY A 99 -2.00 13.05 10.34
N THR A 100 -2.47 12.08 11.11
CA THR A 100 -1.75 10.83 11.35
C THR A 100 -1.53 10.09 10.03
N ASN A 101 -0.27 9.78 9.71
CA ASN A 101 0.08 8.99 8.53
C ASN A 101 -0.03 7.50 8.86
N VAL A 102 -1.00 6.83 8.25
CA VAL A 102 -1.31 5.40 8.45
C VAL A 102 -0.12 4.52 8.09
N ASN A 103 0.58 4.84 6.99
CA ASN A 103 1.74 4.08 6.53
C ASN A 103 2.86 4.12 7.59
N GLN A 104 3.16 5.29 8.10
CA GLN A 104 4.16 5.49 9.15
C GLN A 104 3.78 4.79 10.46
N THR A 105 2.51 4.86 10.85
CA THR A 105 2.00 4.23 12.06
C THR A 105 2.21 2.72 12.04
N LEU A 106 1.93 2.05 10.92
CA LEU A 106 2.14 0.60 10.80
C LEU A 106 3.62 0.18 10.92
N VAL A 107 4.54 1.00 10.42
CA VAL A 107 5.98 0.75 10.58
C VAL A 107 6.43 1.03 12.00
N LYS A 108 6.02 2.15 12.58
CA LYS A 108 6.34 2.55 13.96
C LYS A 108 5.87 1.53 15.00
N GLU A 109 4.69 0.94 14.79
CA GLU A 109 4.13 -0.10 15.68
C GLU A 109 4.69 -1.50 15.40
N GLY A 110 5.64 -1.63 14.46
CA GLY A 110 6.21 -2.92 14.09
C GLY A 110 5.18 -3.87 13.47
N ARG A 111 4.19 -3.36 12.75
CA ARG A 111 3.21 -4.17 12.03
C ARG A 111 3.69 -4.55 10.64
N CYS A 112 4.45 -3.67 10.00
CA CYS A 112 4.96 -3.84 8.64
C CYS A 112 6.42 -3.42 8.56
N TRP A 113 7.11 -3.96 7.57
CA TRP A 113 8.46 -3.58 7.21
C TRP A 113 8.45 -2.35 6.32
N TRP A 114 9.45 -1.48 6.44
CA TRP A 114 9.75 -0.52 5.40
C TRP A 114 10.27 -1.21 4.15
N SER A 115 9.67 -0.94 3.01
CA SER A 115 10.07 -1.50 1.73
C SER A 115 11.12 -0.64 1.03
N ARG A 116 12.39 -0.96 1.24
CA ARG A 116 13.53 -0.29 0.57
C ARG A 116 13.44 -0.35 -0.95
N LYS A 117 12.79 -1.38 -1.48
CA LYS A 117 12.62 -1.56 -2.92
C LYS A 117 11.69 -0.52 -3.54
N PHE A 118 10.60 -0.17 -2.86
CA PHE A 118 9.57 0.72 -3.40
C PHE A 118 9.66 2.15 -2.87
N ALA A 119 10.34 2.36 -1.74
CA ALA A 119 10.58 3.66 -1.16
C ALA A 119 12.04 3.78 -0.64
N PRO A 120 13.07 3.67 -1.52
CA PRO A 120 14.48 3.54 -1.09
C PRO A 120 15.02 4.76 -0.35
N ASN A 121 14.44 5.93 -0.59
CA ASN A 121 14.92 7.20 -0.02
C ASN A 121 13.94 7.77 1.03
N ASN A 122 13.09 6.94 1.62
CA ASN A 122 12.16 7.38 2.65
C ASN A 122 12.84 7.32 4.04
N ALA A 123 13.55 8.39 4.40
CA ALA A 123 14.28 8.50 5.65
C ALA A 123 13.37 8.39 6.89
N GLU A 124 12.11 8.79 6.78
CA GLU A 124 11.15 8.71 7.89
C GLU A 124 10.74 7.26 8.16
N LEU A 125 10.40 6.47 7.13
CA LEU A 125 10.08 5.06 7.31
C LEU A 125 11.31 4.27 7.81
N GLU A 126 12.52 4.61 7.35
CA GLU A 126 13.76 4.01 7.85
C GLU A 126 13.93 4.29 9.35
N ARG A 127 13.79 5.54 9.76
CA ARG A 127 13.90 5.95 11.17
C ARG A 127 12.87 5.22 12.04
N LEU A 128 11.60 5.18 11.62
CA LEU A 128 10.53 4.53 12.35
C LEU A 128 10.74 3.00 12.47
N GLU A 129 11.24 2.35 11.42
CA GLU A 129 11.58 0.92 11.49
C GLU A 129 12.72 0.67 12.49
N LEU A 130 13.77 1.50 12.49
CA LEU A 130 14.86 1.39 13.46
C LEU A 130 14.36 1.55 14.89
N GLU A 131 13.55 2.57 15.17
CA GLU A 131 12.94 2.80 16.48
C GLU A 131 12.08 1.61 16.92
N ALA A 132 11.25 1.05 16.03
CA ALA A 132 10.43 -0.11 16.34
C ALA A 132 11.27 -1.36 16.66
N ARG A 133 12.39 -1.56 15.95
CA ARG A 133 13.35 -2.65 16.20
C ARG A 133 14.04 -2.49 17.56
N GLU A 134 14.50 -1.30 17.90
CA GLU A 134 15.13 -1.00 19.19
C GLU A 134 14.16 -1.20 20.35
N ALA A 135 12.91 -0.77 20.17
CA ALA A 135 11.85 -0.92 21.16
C ALA A 135 11.28 -2.35 21.22
N LYS A 136 11.65 -3.23 20.27
CA LYS A 136 11.15 -4.61 20.16
C LYS A 136 9.63 -4.71 20.16
N VAL A 137 8.97 -3.88 19.36
CA VAL A 137 7.50 -3.85 19.26
C VAL A 137 6.99 -4.62 18.04
N GLY A 138 5.82 -5.24 18.21
CA GLY A 138 5.16 -5.99 17.14
C GLY A 138 6.03 -7.13 16.62
N LEU A 139 6.22 -7.23 15.31
CA LEU A 139 7.04 -8.27 14.66
C LEU A 139 8.51 -8.29 15.15
N TRP A 140 8.99 -7.19 15.77
CA TRP A 140 10.35 -7.07 16.30
C TRP A 140 10.52 -7.67 17.70
N GLU A 141 9.45 -8.20 18.31
CA GLU A 141 9.54 -9.05 19.51
C GLU A 141 10.25 -10.36 19.17
N ASP A 142 10.11 -10.83 17.91
CA ASP A 142 10.89 -11.96 17.40
C ASP A 142 12.34 -11.50 17.16
N PRO A 143 13.35 -12.20 17.71
CA PRO A 143 14.74 -11.86 17.47
C PRO A 143 15.20 -12.07 16.03
N GLU A 144 14.50 -12.92 15.27
CA GLU A 144 14.80 -13.24 13.86
C GLU A 144 13.54 -13.17 12.97
N PRO A 145 12.89 -12.01 12.86
CA PRO A 145 11.65 -11.90 12.11
C PRO A 145 11.93 -12.09 10.61
N ILE A 146 11.13 -12.93 9.96
CA ILE A 146 11.25 -13.22 8.53
C ILE A 146 10.63 -12.09 7.72
N PRO A 147 11.36 -11.42 6.80
CA PRO A 147 10.75 -10.42 5.93
C PRO A 147 9.74 -11.03 4.94
N PRO A 148 8.65 -10.31 4.59
CA PRO A 148 7.63 -10.83 3.68
C PRO A 148 8.18 -11.29 2.32
N TRP A 149 9.18 -10.59 1.78
CA TRP A 149 9.81 -10.96 0.50
C TRP A 149 10.58 -12.29 0.56
N GLU A 150 11.23 -12.59 1.70
CA GLU A 150 11.88 -13.89 1.90
C GLU A 150 10.85 -14.99 2.13
N PHE A 151 9.79 -14.72 2.89
CA PHE A 151 8.68 -15.65 3.08
C PHE A 151 8.04 -16.03 1.73
N ARG A 152 7.70 -15.06 0.87
CA ARG A 152 7.18 -15.30 -0.48
C ARG A 152 8.15 -16.09 -1.36
N LYS A 153 9.45 -15.83 -1.25
CA LYS A 153 10.49 -16.56 -2.00
C LYS A 153 10.57 -18.02 -1.56
N ALA A 154 10.54 -18.29 -0.26
CA ALA A 154 10.51 -19.64 0.29
C ALA A 154 9.23 -20.40 -0.12
N LYS A 155 8.08 -19.76 -0.07
CA LYS A 155 6.79 -20.32 -0.49
C LYS A 155 6.80 -20.74 -1.96
N ARG A 156 7.31 -19.89 -2.87
CA ARG A 156 7.45 -20.23 -4.30
C ARG A 156 8.37 -21.42 -4.56
N ARG A 157 9.43 -21.59 -3.76
CA ARG A 157 10.33 -22.74 -3.89
C ARG A 157 9.71 -24.06 -3.45
N ARG A 158 8.76 -24.01 -2.48
CA ARG A 158 8.04 -25.19 -1.97
C ARG A 158 6.88 -25.62 -2.88
N SER A 159 6.38 -24.72 -3.73
CA SER A 159 5.36 -25.01 -4.75
C SER A 159 6.03 -24.99 -6.12
N PRO A 160 6.69 -26.08 -6.57
CA PRO A 160 7.18 -26.16 -7.93
C PRO A 160 5.97 -26.11 -8.85
N SER A 161 6.02 -25.22 -9.86
CA SER A 161 4.99 -25.14 -10.88
C SER A 161 4.79 -26.53 -11.49
N THR A 162 3.60 -27.10 -11.33
CA THR A 162 3.17 -28.28 -12.08
C THR A 162 3.04 -27.82 -13.53
N THR A 163 4.12 -27.95 -14.29
CA THR A 163 4.09 -27.82 -15.74
C THR A 163 3.40 -29.07 -16.25
N ASN A 164 2.10 -29.02 -16.49
CA ASN A 164 1.42 -30.03 -17.27
C ASN A 164 1.89 -29.89 -18.71
N HIS A 165 2.56 -30.95 -19.20
CA HIS A 165 2.76 -31.20 -20.62
C HIS A 165 1.44 -31.59 -21.28
#